data_233ed3bd82cdbff457ba3fd75478b384
#
_entry.id   233ed3bd82cdbff457ba3fd75478b384
#
_cell.length_a   1.000
_cell.length_b   1.000
_cell.length_c   1.000
_cell.angle_alpha   90.00
_cell.angle_beta   90.00
_cell.angle_gamma   90.00
#
_symmetry.space_group_name_H-M   'P 1'
#
loop_
_entity.id
_entity.type
_entity.pdbx_description
1 polymer ?
#
loop_
_entity_poly.entity_id
_entity_poly.type
_entity_poly.pdbx_seq_one_letter_code
_entity_poly.pdbx_strand_id
1 'polypeptide(L)'
;MLFRSSYKTESDYPGNVTRLDYASKDYVRDGAAITKTAYVYTPYGYDENDEETRYDILYLMHGWGGHAGEYFEYTSTKNVFDHLIENGDIPPIIIVSATFYNENSNTDFSSSISEFRQFHRDFEENLMPAVEGQFHTYAVSVSNEDLKASRDHRAFGGFSLGSVTTWLQFCYDFDYIRYFLPMSGSCWYYGTYGDFQIKNNVNFIEQLVKDNDLDERGYFIYHAVGTQDAVKSQSIDMADEMLSRNIFTPEHYVFYLKDGGYHDFDAVLEYLYNALPLFFRESGDNRANSSTVPTAAAYTTETRITDVQNDPAFGDYGRLIFPVNSGYMSGDTLGSLRLTWYNYIDPDKTVEIVNYLKNHAEAGETVFYDIYTDAEKAADPAKRDTGLFFFKGDPGAKFAIVNAGGGFAYVGAMHDSFPHALELSKMGYNAFALIYRPGAQTACEDLARAIAFIFEHADELEIDTADYSLWGGSAGARMAAWLGTYGTESFGEDAYPRPAAVIVNYTGLSEVTGQEPPTYSAVGTDDGIASYRTMEQRINAIKANGTDAEIEVFNGLSHGFGIGTGTVAEGWIDRAVEFWERNMKNE
;
A
#
# COMPACT_ATOMS: atom_id res chain seq x y z
N MET A 1 0.81 -0.84 -1.05
CA MET A 1 0.24 0.50 -0.77
C MET A 1 -1.15 0.59 -1.38
N LEU A 2 -2.10 1.25 -0.72
CA LEU A 2 -3.39 1.54 -1.35
C LEU A 2 -3.19 2.63 -2.40
N PHE A 3 -3.74 2.42 -3.59
CA PHE A 3 -3.64 3.37 -4.70
C PHE A 3 -4.40 4.66 -4.36
N ARG A 4 -3.71 5.81 -4.42
CA ARG A 4 -4.32 7.12 -4.14
C ARG A 4 -5.17 7.56 -5.34
N SER A 5 -6.48 7.70 -5.17
CA SER A 5 -7.39 8.14 -6.26
C SER A 5 -7.03 9.53 -6.79
N SER A 6 -6.45 10.40 -5.96
CA SER A 6 -5.92 11.72 -6.38
C SER A 6 -4.85 11.62 -7.45
N TYR A 7 -4.10 10.52 -7.52
CA TYR A 7 -3.08 10.30 -8.56
C TYR A 7 -3.67 10.10 -9.97
N LYS A 8 -4.99 9.97 -10.12
CA LYS A 8 -5.67 9.98 -11.42
C LYS A 8 -5.88 11.39 -11.99
N THR A 9 -5.75 12.45 -11.16
CA THR A 9 -5.89 13.84 -11.60
C THR A 9 -4.57 14.38 -12.16
N GLU A 10 -4.61 15.52 -12.86
CA GLU A 10 -3.39 16.19 -13.35
C GLU A 10 -2.52 16.68 -12.19
N SER A 11 -1.22 16.49 -12.29
CA SER A 11 -0.20 17.03 -11.38
C SER A 11 0.11 18.49 -11.74
N ASP A 12 0.54 19.27 -10.77
CA ASP A 12 1.06 20.63 -10.98
C ASP A 12 2.42 20.64 -11.72
N TYR A 13 3.10 19.48 -11.76
CA TYR A 13 4.41 19.27 -12.41
C TYR A 13 4.34 18.17 -13.49
N PRO A 14 3.54 18.36 -14.55
CA PRO A 14 3.31 17.31 -15.54
C PRO A 14 4.54 17.08 -16.42
N GLY A 15 4.91 15.82 -16.61
CA GLY A 15 5.87 15.40 -17.63
C GLY A 15 5.30 15.56 -19.04
N ASN A 16 6.14 15.31 -20.04
CA ASN A 16 5.79 15.44 -21.45
C ASN A 16 5.79 14.06 -22.14
N VAL A 17 4.85 13.84 -23.08
CA VAL A 17 4.79 12.64 -23.90
C VAL A 17 5.08 12.99 -25.37
N THR A 18 6.11 12.37 -25.92
CA THR A 18 6.55 12.59 -27.31
C THR A 18 6.40 11.31 -28.11
N ARG A 19 5.88 11.42 -29.34
CA ARG A 19 5.85 10.31 -30.29
C ARG A 19 7.24 10.13 -30.92
N LEU A 20 7.71 8.88 -30.94
CA LEU A 20 8.95 8.46 -31.57
C LEU A 20 8.66 7.43 -32.68
N ASP A 21 8.96 7.76 -33.92
CA ASP A 21 8.96 6.80 -35.01
C ASP A 21 10.38 6.27 -35.21
N TYR A 22 10.56 4.96 -35.26
CA TYR A 22 11.87 4.32 -35.38
C TYR A 22 11.91 3.24 -36.48
N ALA A 23 13.07 3.06 -37.06
CA ALA A 23 13.30 2.01 -38.04
C ALA A 23 13.33 0.63 -37.38
N SER A 24 12.62 -0.33 -37.94
CA SER A 24 12.54 -1.71 -37.48
C SER A 24 12.47 -2.69 -38.65
N LYS A 25 12.25 -3.97 -38.36
CA LYS A 25 12.08 -5.07 -39.31
C LYS A 25 10.83 -5.87 -39.00
N ASP A 26 10.21 -6.44 -40.01
CA ASP A 26 9.14 -7.40 -39.83
C ASP A 26 9.71 -8.78 -39.45
N TYR A 27 9.93 -9.00 -38.18
CA TYR A 27 10.54 -10.23 -37.64
C TYR A 27 9.64 -11.47 -37.73
N VAL A 28 8.36 -11.29 -38.01
CA VAL A 28 7.39 -12.40 -38.11
C VAL A 28 7.30 -12.93 -39.53
N ARG A 29 7.57 -12.08 -40.57
CA ARG A 29 7.38 -12.43 -41.99
C ARG A 29 8.71 -12.55 -42.72
N ASP A 30 9.09 -11.54 -43.45
CA ASP A 30 10.20 -11.60 -44.42
C ASP A 30 11.44 -10.79 -44.01
N GLY A 31 11.40 -10.14 -42.86
CA GLY A 31 12.47 -9.27 -42.38
C GLY A 31 12.55 -7.93 -43.11
N ALA A 32 11.50 -7.55 -43.86
CA ALA A 32 11.45 -6.27 -44.55
C ALA A 32 11.59 -5.10 -43.58
N ALA A 33 12.24 -4.02 -44.06
CA ALA A 33 12.34 -2.78 -43.30
C ALA A 33 10.94 -2.15 -43.14
N ILE A 34 10.60 -1.78 -41.91
CA ILE A 34 9.35 -1.11 -41.54
C ILE A 34 9.65 0.08 -40.62
N THR A 35 8.66 0.92 -40.41
CA THR A 35 8.69 1.94 -39.35
C THR A 35 7.71 1.55 -38.26
N LYS A 36 8.15 1.60 -37.01
CA LYS A 36 7.29 1.41 -35.82
C LYS A 36 7.24 2.69 -35.01
N THR A 37 6.24 2.78 -34.15
CA THR A 37 6.01 3.94 -33.30
C THR A 37 6.09 3.51 -31.84
N ALA A 38 6.71 4.34 -31.00
CA ALA A 38 6.63 4.31 -29.55
C ALA A 38 6.25 5.71 -29.04
N TYR A 39 5.77 5.78 -27.82
CA TYR A 39 5.54 7.05 -27.10
C TYR A 39 6.47 7.10 -25.91
N VAL A 40 7.17 8.22 -25.76
CA VAL A 40 8.18 8.42 -24.73
C VAL A 40 7.73 9.54 -23.79
N TYR A 41 7.51 9.19 -22.54
CA TYR A 41 7.30 10.14 -21.45
C TYR A 41 8.65 10.57 -20.89
N THR A 42 8.83 11.88 -20.74
CA THR A 42 9.94 12.50 -20.03
C THR A 42 9.39 13.25 -18.79
N PRO A 43 10.06 13.17 -17.63
CA PRO A 43 9.56 13.79 -16.40
C PRO A 43 9.59 15.30 -16.50
N TYR A 44 8.82 15.98 -15.62
CA TYR A 44 8.89 17.42 -15.48
C TYR A 44 10.33 17.90 -15.24
N GLY A 45 10.75 18.93 -15.95
CA GLY A 45 12.12 19.47 -15.86
C GLY A 45 13.16 18.72 -16.69
N TYR A 46 12.78 17.71 -17.49
CA TYR A 46 13.70 17.08 -18.45
C TYR A 46 14.20 18.12 -19.47
N ASP A 47 15.52 18.26 -19.56
CA ASP A 47 16.17 19.15 -20.53
C ASP A 47 17.01 18.32 -21.51
N GLU A 48 16.68 18.36 -22.81
CA GLU A 48 17.41 17.67 -23.87
C GLU A 48 18.85 18.17 -24.06
N ASN A 49 19.19 19.33 -23.53
CA ASN A 49 20.53 19.93 -23.61
C ASN A 49 21.39 19.65 -22.35
N ASP A 50 20.83 19.05 -21.31
CA ASP A 50 21.56 18.66 -20.11
C ASP A 50 22.24 17.29 -20.30
N GLU A 51 23.46 17.31 -20.80
CA GLU A 51 24.24 16.09 -21.07
C GLU A 51 24.77 15.42 -19.78
N GLU A 52 24.58 15.98 -18.58
CA GLU A 52 25.07 15.45 -17.30
C GLU A 52 24.03 14.59 -16.59
N THR A 53 22.77 14.97 -16.62
CA THR A 53 21.67 14.23 -15.95
C THR A 53 21.33 12.94 -16.70
N ARG A 54 21.18 11.85 -15.95
CA ARG A 54 20.78 10.53 -16.47
C ARG A 54 19.53 10.04 -15.77
N TYR A 55 18.71 9.31 -16.53
CA TYR A 55 17.42 8.82 -16.08
C TYR A 55 17.35 7.30 -16.20
N ASP A 56 16.76 6.66 -15.21
CA ASP A 56 16.28 5.28 -15.33
C ASP A 56 15.20 5.21 -16.41
N ILE A 57 14.97 4.01 -16.95
CA ILE A 57 14.00 3.83 -18.02
C ILE A 57 13.11 2.61 -17.83
N LEU A 58 11.81 2.79 -18.04
CA LEU A 58 10.79 1.75 -18.03
C LEU A 58 10.15 1.61 -19.41
N TYR A 59 10.19 0.42 -19.97
CA TYR A 59 9.42 0.06 -21.18
C TYR A 59 8.12 -0.62 -20.79
N LEU A 60 7.00 -0.20 -21.40
CA LEU A 60 5.66 -0.73 -21.15
C LEU A 60 5.05 -1.31 -22.43
N MET A 61 4.46 -2.51 -22.31
CA MET A 61 3.81 -3.22 -23.41
C MET A 61 2.31 -3.41 -23.16
N HIS A 62 1.52 -3.06 -24.15
CA HIS A 62 0.05 -3.19 -24.14
C HIS A 62 -0.45 -4.65 -24.22
N GLY A 63 -1.76 -4.84 -24.00
CA GLY A 63 -2.44 -6.12 -24.15
C GLY A 63 -2.84 -6.47 -25.60
N TRP A 64 -3.66 -7.50 -25.76
CA TRP A 64 -4.22 -7.90 -27.05
C TRP A 64 -5.06 -6.79 -27.67
N GLY A 65 -4.79 -6.47 -28.94
CA GLY A 65 -5.51 -5.45 -29.68
C GLY A 65 -5.17 -4.00 -29.29
N GLY A 66 -4.23 -3.81 -28.34
CA GLY A 66 -3.75 -2.50 -27.93
C GLY A 66 -2.76 -1.86 -28.92
N HIS A 67 -2.18 -0.73 -28.58
CA HIS A 67 -1.25 0.02 -29.41
C HIS A 67 -0.26 0.83 -28.57
N ALA A 68 0.78 1.36 -29.20
CA ALA A 68 1.87 2.07 -28.52
C ALA A 68 1.41 3.28 -27.66
N GLY A 69 0.31 3.94 -28.01
CA GLY A 69 -0.21 5.11 -27.28
C GLY A 69 -1.07 4.76 -26.05
N GLU A 70 -1.43 3.49 -25.87
CA GLU A 70 -2.49 3.09 -24.95
C GLU A 70 -2.28 3.56 -23.50
N TYR A 71 -1.06 3.48 -22.98
CA TYR A 71 -0.75 3.92 -21.62
C TYR A 71 -0.89 5.43 -21.39
N PHE A 72 -0.82 6.25 -22.44
CA PHE A 72 -0.86 7.71 -22.31
C PHE A 72 -2.11 8.36 -22.91
N GLU A 73 -2.78 7.68 -23.84
CA GLU A 73 -3.94 8.25 -24.53
C GLU A 73 -5.28 7.96 -23.85
N TYR A 74 -5.42 6.77 -23.24
CA TYR A 74 -6.71 6.28 -22.72
C TYR A 74 -6.75 6.07 -21.22
N THR A 75 -5.67 6.36 -20.50
CA THR A 75 -5.57 6.06 -19.08
C THR A 75 -4.98 7.23 -18.28
N SER A 76 -5.21 7.25 -16.97
CA SER A 76 -4.57 8.19 -16.04
C SER A 76 -3.13 7.80 -15.69
N THR A 77 -2.49 6.93 -16.50
CA THR A 77 -1.16 6.38 -16.18
C THR A 77 -0.10 7.47 -16.09
N LYS A 78 -0.15 8.46 -17.01
CA LYS A 78 0.76 9.61 -16.95
C LYS A 78 0.65 10.36 -15.63
N ASN A 79 -0.58 10.61 -15.16
CA ASN A 79 -0.80 11.33 -13.91
C ASN A 79 -0.22 10.57 -12.70
N VAL A 80 -0.33 9.23 -12.71
CA VAL A 80 0.29 8.39 -11.66
C VAL A 80 1.81 8.56 -11.67
N PHE A 81 2.45 8.59 -12.83
CA PHE A 81 3.89 8.82 -12.93
C PHE A 81 4.29 10.21 -12.44
N ASP A 82 3.54 11.22 -12.88
CA ASP A 82 3.77 12.61 -12.46
C ASP A 82 3.73 12.74 -10.93
N HIS A 83 2.69 12.20 -10.29
CA HIS A 83 2.53 12.24 -8.83
C HIS A 83 3.57 11.41 -8.07
N LEU A 84 3.95 10.23 -8.57
CA LEU A 84 5.01 9.43 -7.95
C LEU A 84 6.35 10.18 -7.94
N ILE A 85 6.65 10.92 -9.02
CA ILE A 85 7.86 11.74 -9.15
C ILE A 85 7.75 13.00 -8.29
N GLU A 86 6.61 13.71 -8.35
CA GLU A 86 6.35 14.93 -7.59
C GLU A 86 6.48 14.72 -6.08
N ASN A 87 5.93 13.61 -5.58
CA ASN A 87 5.99 13.26 -4.16
C ASN A 87 7.33 12.61 -3.73
N GLY A 88 8.24 12.36 -4.67
CA GLY A 88 9.51 11.71 -4.38
C GLY A 88 9.41 10.21 -4.09
N ASP A 89 8.26 9.58 -4.40
CA ASP A 89 8.06 8.13 -4.27
C ASP A 89 8.98 7.35 -5.22
N ILE A 90 9.30 7.94 -6.38
CA ILE A 90 10.29 7.46 -7.35
C ILE A 90 11.18 8.61 -7.84
N PRO A 91 12.45 8.33 -8.24
CA PRO A 91 13.25 9.33 -8.95
C PRO A 91 12.60 9.70 -10.30
N PRO A 92 12.94 10.87 -10.88
CA PRO A 92 12.56 11.19 -12.25
C PRO A 92 12.99 10.08 -13.22
N ILE A 93 12.04 9.58 -14.05
CA ILE A 93 12.22 8.41 -14.91
C ILE A 93 11.71 8.67 -16.33
N ILE A 94 12.34 8.07 -17.33
CA ILE A 94 11.83 8.00 -18.71
C ILE A 94 10.94 6.75 -18.83
N ILE A 95 9.76 6.90 -19.48
CA ILE A 95 8.85 5.77 -19.66
C ILE A 95 8.46 5.66 -21.13
N VAL A 96 8.60 4.46 -21.68
CA VAL A 96 8.35 4.17 -23.08
C VAL A 96 7.16 3.24 -23.22
N SER A 97 6.10 3.69 -23.88
CA SER A 97 4.99 2.82 -24.28
C SER A 97 5.22 2.34 -25.72
N ALA A 98 5.40 1.04 -25.87
CA ALA A 98 5.77 0.39 -27.14
C ALA A 98 4.66 -0.53 -27.66
N THR A 99 4.87 -1.10 -28.86
CA THR A 99 3.96 -2.10 -29.44
C THR A 99 4.72 -3.25 -30.09
N PHE A 100 4.24 -4.47 -29.90
CA PHE A 100 4.73 -5.61 -30.68
C PHE A 100 4.12 -5.67 -32.10
N TYR A 101 3.03 -4.93 -32.37
CA TYR A 101 2.45 -4.85 -33.70
C TYR A 101 3.24 -3.93 -34.64
N ASN A 102 3.04 -4.13 -35.95
CA ASN A 102 3.48 -3.24 -37.01
C ASN A 102 2.34 -3.02 -38.03
N GLU A 103 2.55 -2.22 -39.05
CA GLU A 103 1.54 -1.88 -40.04
C GLU A 103 0.99 -3.09 -40.83
N ASN A 104 1.75 -4.21 -40.88
CA ASN A 104 1.39 -5.44 -41.54
C ASN A 104 0.80 -6.50 -40.61
N SER A 105 0.69 -6.20 -39.34
CA SER A 105 0.21 -7.14 -38.31
C SER A 105 -1.29 -7.36 -38.43
N ASN A 106 -1.70 -8.63 -38.39
CA ASN A 106 -3.08 -8.99 -38.12
C ASN A 106 -3.26 -9.07 -36.60
N THR A 107 -4.22 -8.34 -36.07
CA THR A 107 -4.48 -8.24 -34.62
C THR A 107 -5.40 -9.33 -34.07
N ASP A 108 -5.70 -10.39 -34.86
CA ASP A 108 -6.34 -11.58 -34.28
C ASP A 108 -5.42 -12.24 -33.23
N PHE A 109 -6.02 -12.98 -32.32
CA PHE A 109 -5.30 -13.54 -31.18
C PHE A 109 -4.15 -14.47 -31.58
N SER A 110 -4.35 -15.31 -32.59
CA SER A 110 -3.33 -16.26 -33.05
C SER A 110 -2.14 -15.56 -33.68
N SER A 111 -2.39 -14.54 -34.50
CA SER A 111 -1.34 -13.73 -35.13
C SER A 111 -0.55 -12.94 -34.09
N SER A 112 -1.24 -12.41 -33.07
CA SER A 112 -0.61 -11.67 -31.97
C SER A 112 0.43 -12.52 -31.23
N ILE A 113 0.22 -13.84 -31.09
CA ILE A 113 1.19 -14.75 -30.49
C ILE A 113 2.52 -14.75 -31.25
N SER A 114 2.48 -14.72 -32.57
CA SER A 114 3.69 -14.64 -33.39
C SER A 114 4.41 -13.31 -33.26
N GLU A 115 3.65 -12.21 -33.14
CA GLU A 115 4.20 -10.85 -33.02
C GLU A 115 4.93 -10.68 -31.68
N PHE A 116 4.28 -10.93 -30.53
CA PHE A 116 4.92 -10.71 -29.23
C PHE A 116 6.10 -11.68 -28.98
N ARG A 117 6.08 -12.89 -29.57
CA ARG A 117 7.19 -13.84 -29.42
C ARG A 117 8.49 -13.37 -30.11
N GLN A 118 8.40 -12.52 -31.13
CA GLN A 118 9.56 -11.97 -31.83
C GLN A 118 9.95 -10.58 -31.30
N PHE A 119 9.18 -10.01 -30.38
CA PHE A 119 9.39 -8.64 -29.91
C PHE A 119 10.75 -8.41 -29.25
N HIS A 120 11.32 -9.40 -28.55
CA HIS A 120 12.67 -9.32 -27.98
C HIS A 120 13.72 -8.89 -29.02
N ARG A 121 13.62 -9.36 -30.26
CA ARG A 121 14.54 -8.98 -31.36
C ARG A 121 14.35 -7.52 -31.75
N ASP A 122 13.12 -7.05 -31.85
CA ASP A 122 12.84 -5.64 -32.12
C ASP A 122 13.30 -4.75 -30.97
N PHE A 123 13.13 -5.22 -29.74
CA PHE A 123 13.60 -4.52 -28.54
C PHE A 123 15.11 -4.34 -28.55
N GLU A 124 15.87 -5.41 -28.71
CA GLU A 124 17.33 -5.37 -28.71
C GLU A 124 17.91 -4.61 -29.90
N GLU A 125 17.44 -4.93 -31.13
CA GLU A 125 18.05 -4.45 -32.36
C GLU A 125 17.60 -3.03 -32.74
N ASN A 126 16.40 -2.58 -32.35
CA ASN A 126 15.80 -1.36 -32.88
C ASN A 126 15.23 -0.41 -31.81
N LEU A 127 14.27 -0.84 -30.98
CA LEU A 127 13.56 0.04 -30.08
C LEU A 127 14.48 0.65 -29.02
N MET A 128 15.20 -0.19 -28.27
CA MET A 128 16.10 0.24 -27.19
C MET A 128 17.21 1.16 -27.73
N PRO A 129 17.94 0.82 -28.84
CA PRO A 129 18.90 1.73 -29.43
C PRO A 129 18.30 3.04 -29.94
N ALA A 130 17.07 3.02 -30.49
CA ALA A 130 16.42 4.23 -31.01
C ALA A 130 16.03 5.19 -29.86
N VAL A 131 15.51 4.66 -28.77
CA VAL A 131 15.13 5.46 -27.59
C VAL A 131 16.37 5.95 -26.85
N GLU A 132 17.26 5.05 -26.47
CA GLU A 132 18.39 5.39 -25.60
C GLU A 132 19.53 6.13 -26.34
N GLY A 133 19.47 6.16 -27.66
CA GLY A 133 20.33 7.02 -28.48
C GLY A 133 19.79 8.46 -28.60
N GLN A 134 18.54 8.71 -28.21
CA GLN A 134 17.91 10.04 -28.31
C GLN A 134 17.63 10.68 -26.94
N PHE A 135 17.39 9.89 -25.91
CA PHE A 135 17.06 10.37 -24.57
C PHE A 135 18.18 10.07 -23.58
N HIS A 136 18.32 10.89 -22.53
CA HIS A 136 19.42 10.84 -21.56
C HIS A 136 19.22 9.71 -20.53
N THR A 137 19.51 8.49 -20.95
CA THR A 137 19.53 7.32 -20.07
C THR A 137 20.93 7.06 -19.52
N TYR A 138 21.07 6.03 -18.69
CA TYR A 138 22.37 5.58 -18.19
C TYR A 138 23.25 4.86 -19.23
N ALA A 139 22.71 4.54 -20.41
CA ALA A 139 23.50 4.00 -21.52
C ALA A 139 24.43 5.09 -22.07
N VAL A 140 25.74 4.83 -22.05
CA VAL A 140 26.75 5.77 -22.54
C VAL A 140 26.72 5.86 -24.08
N SER A 141 26.39 4.76 -24.74
CA SER A 141 26.11 4.69 -26.17
C SER A 141 25.12 3.56 -26.45
N VAL A 142 24.69 3.44 -27.71
CA VAL A 142 23.79 2.36 -28.15
C VAL A 142 24.53 1.11 -28.63
N SER A 143 25.80 0.95 -28.24
CA SER A 143 26.50 -0.32 -28.44
C SER A 143 25.91 -1.41 -27.52
N ASN A 144 25.94 -2.67 -27.99
CA ASN A 144 25.49 -3.79 -27.14
C ASN A 144 26.21 -3.86 -25.80
N GLU A 145 27.47 -3.46 -25.75
CA GLU A 145 28.28 -3.45 -24.52
C GLU A 145 27.75 -2.40 -23.54
N ASP A 146 27.51 -1.17 -23.99
CA ASP A 146 27.02 -0.07 -23.15
C ASP A 146 25.56 -0.27 -22.74
N LEU A 147 24.71 -0.80 -23.64
CA LEU A 147 23.34 -1.16 -23.34
C LEU A 147 23.23 -2.27 -22.28
N LYS A 148 24.14 -3.25 -22.30
CA LYS A 148 24.23 -4.25 -21.23
C LYS A 148 24.83 -3.68 -19.94
N ALA A 149 25.80 -2.78 -20.02
CA ALA A 149 26.40 -2.15 -18.86
C ALA A 149 25.39 -1.28 -18.08
N SER A 150 24.42 -0.69 -18.76
CA SER A 150 23.33 0.10 -18.16
C SER A 150 22.09 -0.73 -17.72
N ARG A 151 22.20 -2.05 -17.70
CA ARG A 151 21.16 -3.01 -17.37
C ARG A 151 20.38 -2.66 -16.08
N ASP A 152 21.11 -2.25 -15.05
CA ASP A 152 20.55 -2.00 -13.72
C ASP A 152 19.66 -0.75 -13.65
N HIS A 153 19.65 0.03 -14.72
CA HIS A 153 18.82 1.22 -14.92
C HIS A 153 17.67 1.00 -15.89
N ARG A 154 17.32 -0.28 -16.17
CA ARG A 154 16.26 -0.60 -17.14
C ARG A 154 15.23 -1.56 -16.58
N ALA A 155 13.95 -1.19 -16.79
CA ALA A 155 12.80 -2.01 -16.46
C ALA A 155 11.94 -2.30 -17.68
N PHE A 156 11.22 -3.43 -17.64
CA PHE A 156 10.20 -3.78 -18.63
C PHE A 156 8.94 -4.28 -17.92
N GLY A 157 7.78 -3.77 -18.33
CA GLY A 157 6.49 -4.19 -17.81
C GLY A 157 5.43 -4.30 -18.90
N GLY A 158 4.32 -4.93 -18.58
CA GLY A 158 3.22 -5.00 -19.53
C GLY A 158 1.99 -5.70 -18.99
N PHE A 159 0.84 -5.38 -19.59
CA PHE A 159 -0.47 -5.86 -19.18
C PHE A 159 -1.01 -6.92 -20.13
N SER A 160 -1.64 -7.98 -19.62
CA SER A 160 -2.30 -9.03 -20.40
C SER A 160 -1.30 -9.74 -21.35
N LEU A 161 -1.43 -9.67 -22.69
CA LEU A 161 -0.38 -10.15 -23.60
C LEU A 161 0.95 -9.39 -23.41
N GLY A 162 0.93 -8.15 -22.93
CA GLY A 162 2.12 -7.43 -22.49
C GLY A 162 2.80 -8.07 -21.29
N SER A 163 2.03 -8.67 -20.37
CA SER A 163 2.59 -9.48 -19.27
C SER A 163 3.32 -10.72 -19.80
N VAL A 164 2.71 -11.40 -20.76
CA VAL A 164 3.36 -12.54 -21.45
C VAL A 164 4.65 -12.09 -22.12
N THR A 165 4.61 -10.93 -22.80
CA THR A 165 5.81 -10.31 -23.41
C THR A 165 6.87 -10.01 -22.37
N THR A 166 6.49 -9.47 -21.20
CA THR A 166 7.41 -9.18 -20.09
C THR A 166 8.11 -10.45 -19.60
N TRP A 167 7.40 -11.56 -19.44
CA TRP A 167 8.00 -12.85 -19.11
C TRP A 167 8.97 -13.35 -20.18
N LEU A 168 8.65 -13.11 -21.46
CA LEU A 168 9.57 -13.46 -22.55
C LEU A 168 10.80 -12.57 -22.57
N GLN A 169 10.65 -11.27 -22.24
CA GLN A 169 11.81 -10.39 -22.07
C GLN A 169 12.71 -10.86 -20.92
N PHE A 170 12.14 -11.34 -19.82
CA PHE A 170 12.94 -12.00 -18.78
C PHE A 170 13.69 -13.22 -19.32
N CYS A 171 13.06 -14.01 -20.18
CA CYS A 171 13.68 -15.21 -20.76
C CYS A 171 14.79 -14.92 -21.78
N TYR A 172 14.70 -13.79 -22.51
CA TYR A 172 15.63 -13.48 -23.61
C TYR A 172 16.58 -12.31 -23.30
N ASP A 173 16.09 -11.28 -22.58
CA ASP A 173 16.74 -9.97 -22.48
C ASP A 173 17.23 -9.64 -21.06
N PHE A 174 17.39 -10.62 -20.17
CA PHE A 174 17.90 -10.42 -18.81
C PHE A 174 19.30 -9.78 -18.76
N ASP A 175 20.06 -9.83 -19.86
CA ASP A 175 21.35 -9.14 -19.99
C ASP A 175 21.19 -7.62 -20.17
N TYR A 176 20.02 -7.16 -20.57
CA TYR A 176 19.70 -5.75 -20.80
C TYR A 176 18.77 -5.17 -19.76
N ILE A 177 18.00 -6.00 -19.03
CA ILE A 177 16.93 -5.58 -18.15
C ILE A 177 17.13 -6.22 -16.77
N ARG A 178 16.98 -5.42 -15.71
CA ARG A 178 17.04 -5.90 -14.34
C ARG A 178 15.64 -6.06 -13.69
N TYR A 179 14.71 -5.14 -14.00
CA TYR A 179 13.41 -5.05 -13.34
C TYR A 179 12.27 -5.43 -14.27
N PHE A 180 11.38 -6.31 -13.81
CA PHE A 180 10.29 -6.84 -14.62
C PHE A 180 8.95 -6.69 -13.90
N LEU A 181 7.93 -6.20 -14.62
CA LEU A 181 6.57 -5.97 -14.11
C LEU A 181 5.53 -6.68 -15.00
N PRO A 182 5.40 -8.02 -14.90
CA PRO A 182 4.32 -8.73 -15.57
C PRO A 182 2.99 -8.51 -14.84
N MET A 183 1.99 -7.91 -15.52
CA MET A 183 0.67 -7.55 -15.01
C MET A 183 -0.42 -8.38 -15.69
N SER A 184 -1.13 -9.21 -14.95
CA SER A 184 -2.27 -10.03 -15.42
C SER A 184 -1.91 -11.01 -16.55
N GLY A 185 -0.94 -11.90 -16.30
CA GLY A 185 -0.53 -12.96 -17.22
C GLY A 185 0.64 -13.79 -16.71
N SER A 186 0.88 -14.94 -17.29
CA SER A 186 1.95 -15.87 -16.94
C SER A 186 3.00 -15.98 -18.06
N CYS A 187 4.09 -16.68 -17.80
CA CYS A 187 5.08 -17.01 -18.83
C CYS A 187 4.55 -18.04 -19.83
N TRP A 188 4.67 -17.72 -21.11
CA TRP A 188 4.33 -18.63 -22.22
C TRP A 188 5.55 -19.01 -23.07
N TYR A 189 6.70 -19.16 -22.47
CA TYR A 189 7.91 -19.63 -23.17
C TYR A 189 7.66 -21.05 -23.72
N TYR A 190 7.15 -21.95 -22.88
CA TYR A 190 6.52 -23.21 -23.30
C TYR A 190 5.00 -23.07 -23.19
N GLY A 191 4.26 -23.50 -24.21
CA GLY A 191 2.81 -23.44 -24.20
C GLY A 191 2.22 -22.12 -24.70
N THR A 192 0.89 -22.04 -24.65
CA THR A 192 0.07 -20.89 -25.07
C THR A 192 -1.22 -20.84 -24.22
N TYR A 193 -2.13 -19.93 -24.57
CA TYR A 193 -3.45 -19.84 -23.93
C TYR A 193 -4.18 -21.22 -23.96
N GLY A 194 -4.60 -21.68 -22.78
CA GLY A 194 -5.26 -22.99 -22.57
C GLY A 194 -4.30 -24.13 -22.22
N ASP A 195 -3.02 -24.01 -22.54
CA ASP A 195 -1.95 -24.93 -22.11
C ASP A 195 -0.75 -24.09 -21.67
N PHE A 196 -0.78 -23.59 -20.46
CA PHE A 196 0.19 -22.63 -19.96
C PHE A 196 1.53 -23.25 -19.56
N GLN A 197 1.64 -24.58 -19.46
CA GLN A 197 2.89 -25.29 -19.14
C GLN A 197 3.61 -24.72 -17.91
N ILE A 198 2.87 -24.28 -16.89
CA ILE A 198 3.36 -23.49 -15.74
C ILE A 198 4.63 -24.08 -15.13
N LYS A 199 4.58 -25.37 -14.77
CA LYS A 199 5.73 -26.03 -14.16
C LYS A 199 6.98 -26.07 -15.07
N ASN A 200 6.78 -26.27 -16.37
CA ASN A 200 7.88 -26.27 -17.33
C ASN A 200 8.49 -24.87 -17.47
N ASN A 201 7.66 -23.84 -17.50
CA ASN A 201 8.10 -22.45 -17.55
C ASN A 201 8.89 -22.07 -16.28
N VAL A 202 8.39 -22.41 -15.10
CA VAL A 202 9.09 -22.11 -13.82
C VAL A 202 10.41 -22.90 -13.74
N ASN A 203 10.45 -24.18 -14.15
CA ASN A 203 11.68 -24.94 -14.20
C ASN A 203 12.72 -24.30 -15.15
N PHE A 204 12.27 -23.78 -16.29
CA PHE A 204 13.13 -23.07 -17.24
C PHE A 204 13.67 -21.78 -16.64
N ILE A 205 12.81 -20.96 -16.01
CA ILE A 205 13.19 -19.70 -15.35
C ILE A 205 14.19 -19.97 -14.20
N GLU A 206 13.93 -20.97 -13.37
CA GLU A 206 14.86 -21.39 -12.31
C GLU A 206 16.23 -21.78 -12.87
N GLN A 207 16.24 -22.56 -13.96
CA GLN A 207 17.48 -22.95 -14.60
C GLN A 207 18.20 -21.77 -15.24
N LEU A 208 17.45 -20.84 -15.87
CA LEU A 208 17.99 -19.61 -16.46
C LEU A 208 18.69 -18.75 -15.39
N VAL A 209 18.05 -18.58 -14.24
CA VAL A 209 18.62 -17.82 -13.10
C VAL A 209 19.94 -18.43 -12.65
N LYS A 210 19.99 -19.77 -12.50
CA LYS A 210 21.18 -20.49 -12.05
C LYS A 210 22.32 -20.48 -13.08
N ASP A 211 22.00 -20.69 -14.34
CA ASP A 211 23.00 -20.82 -15.42
C ASP A 211 23.68 -19.46 -15.74
N ASN A 212 23.05 -18.35 -15.35
CA ASN A 212 23.54 -17.00 -15.65
C ASN A 212 23.90 -16.21 -14.39
N ASP A 213 23.98 -16.86 -13.23
CA ASP A 213 24.34 -16.25 -11.93
C ASP A 213 23.48 -15.00 -11.64
N LEU A 214 22.18 -15.04 -11.99
CA LEU A 214 21.31 -13.86 -11.87
C LEU A 214 21.06 -13.49 -10.40
N ASP A 215 21.16 -14.43 -9.47
CA ASP A 215 21.08 -14.13 -8.02
C ASP A 215 22.20 -13.18 -7.59
N GLU A 216 23.43 -13.36 -8.10
CA GLU A 216 24.59 -12.48 -7.82
C GLU A 216 24.53 -11.19 -8.65
N ARG A 217 24.06 -11.27 -9.90
CA ARG A 217 23.93 -10.10 -10.80
C ARG A 217 22.75 -9.20 -10.42
N GLY A 218 21.82 -9.70 -9.64
CA GLY A 218 20.58 -9.05 -9.25
C GLY A 218 19.53 -9.06 -10.38
N TYR A 219 18.29 -9.35 -10.03
CA TYR A 219 17.08 -9.15 -10.85
C TYR A 219 15.90 -8.92 -9.89
N PHE A 220 14.83 -8.35 -10.39
CA PHE A 220 13.62 -8.21 -9.59
C PHE A 220 12.36 -8.33 -10.47
N ILE A 221 11.43 -9.16 -10.05
CA ILE A 221 10.15 -9.36 -10.73
C ILE A 221 9.01 -8.99 -9.77
N TYR A 222 8.20 -8.01 -10.15
CA TYR A 222 6.94 -7.70 -9.47
C TYR A 222 5.77 -8.22 -10.32
N HIS A 223 5.25 -9.38 -9.98
CA HIS A 223 4.16 -10.05 -10.69
C HIS A 223 2.82 -9.70 -10.07
N ALA A 224 1.89 -9.12 -10.84
CA ALA A 224 0.62 -8.63 -10.32
C ALA A 224 -0.59 -9.19 -11.08
N VAL A 225 -1.69 -9.44 -10.35
CA VAL A 225 -2.99 -9.80 -10.92
C VAL A 225 -4.13 -9.48 -9.95
N GLY A 226 -5.35 -9.29 -10.44
CA GLY A 226 -6.54 -9.03 -9.63
C GLY A 226 -7.34 -10.30 -9.28
N THR A 227 -8.01 -10.30 -8.11
CA THR A 227 -8.86 -11.43 -7.68
C THR A 227 -10.10 -11.62 -8.56
N GLN A 228 -10.54 -10.58 -9.29
CA GLN A 228 -11.66 -10.64 -10.24
C GLN A 228 -11.19 -10.67 -11.70
N ASP A 229 -9.88 -10.78 -11.92
CA ASP A 229 -9.30 -10.87 -13.26
C ASP A 229 -9.65 -12.20 -13.93
N ALA A 230 -10.07 -12.15 -15.20
CA ALA A 230 -10.46 -13.33 -15.97
C ALA A 230 -9.31 -14.30 -16.23
N VAL A 231 -8.06 -13.80 -16.20
CA VAL A 231 -6.84 -14.61 -16.41
C VAL A 231 -6.06 -14.91 -15.12
N LYS A 232 -6.64 -14.62 -13.97
CA LYS A 232 -5.96 -14.76 -12.67
C LYS A 232 -5.38 -16.14 -12.39
N SER A 233 -6.07 -17.22 -12.80
CA SER A 233 -5.65 -18.57 -12.49
C SER A 233 -4.24 -18.87 -12.99
N GLN A 234 -3.89 -18.48 -14.22
CA GLN A 234 -2.56 -18.70 -14.77
C GLN A 234 -1.46 -17.93 -14.02
N SER A 235 -1.79 -16.71 -13.55
CA SER A 235 -0.85 -15.89 -12.77
C SER A 235 -0.66 -16.45 -11.35
N ILE A 236 -1.75 -16.85 -10.69
CA ILE A 236 -1.71 -17.47 -9.35
C ILE A 236 -0.96 -18.79 -9.41
N ASP A 237 -1.32 -19.70 -10.35
CA ASP A 237 -0.65 -21.00 -10.49
C ASP A 237 0.86 -20.84 -10.74
N MET A 238 1.25 -19.81 -11.50
CA MET A 238 2.67 -19.50 -11.74
C MET A 238 3.34 -18.96 -10.49
N ALA A 239 2.69 -18.07 -9.76
CA ALA A 239 3.21 -17.50 -8.53
C ALA A 239 3.39 -18.60 -7.45
N ASP A 240 2.40 -19.47 -7.29
CA ASP A 240 2.47 -20.60 -6.34
C ASP A 240 3.65 -21.54 -6.68
N GLU A 241 3.83 -21.86 -7.96
CA GLU A 241 4.95 -22.70 -8.39
C GLU A 241 6.29 -22.00 -8.19
N MET A 242 6.41 -20.67 -8.46
CA MET A 242 7.62 -19.90 -8.20
C MET A 242 7.92 -19.80 -6.71
N LEU A 243 6.95 -19.41 -5.89
CA LEU A 243 7.13 -19.29 -4.43
C LEU A 243 7.43 -20.62 -3.73
N SER A 244 7.10 -21.75 -4.37
CA SER A 244 7.52 -23.07 -3.89
C SER A 244 9.03 -23.34 -4.04
N ARG A 245 9.76 -22.47 -4.71
CA ARG A 245 11.21 -22.61 -4.99
C ARG A 245 12.01 -21.65 -4.12
N ASN A 246 13.01 -22.13 -3.42
CA ASN A 246 13.85 -21.34 -2.51
C ASN A 246 14.68 -20.25 -3.21
N ILE A 247 14.81 -20.29 -4.53
CA ILE A 247 15.58 -19.31 -5.30
C ILE A 247 14.80 -18.01 -5.55
N PHE A 248 13.47 -18.05 -5.55
CA PHE A 248 12.64 -16.87 -5.76
C PHE A 248 12.28 -16.24 -4.41
N THR A 249 13.27 -15.61 -3.80
CA THR A 249 13.12 -14.90 -2.52
C THR A 249 12.40 -13.55 -2.72
N PRO A 250 11.90 -12.91 -1.65
CA PRO A 250 11.30 -11.57 -1.74
C PRO A 250 12.24 -10.49 -2.31
N GLU A 251 13.55 -10.72 -2.30
CA GLU A 251 14.55 -9.83 -2.92
C GLU A 251 14.51 -9.89 -4.45
N HIS A 252 13.99 -10.98 -5.01
CA HIS A 252 13.98 -11.25 -6.46
C HIS A 252 12.60 -11.36 -7.06
N TYR A 253 11.59 -11.76 -6.26
CA TYR A 253 10.24 -12.01 -6.74
C TYR A 253 9.20 -11.59 -5.72
N VAL A 254 8.29 -10.73 -6.13
CA VAL A 254 7.11 -10.34 -5.37
C VAL A 254 5.87 -10.68 -6.19
N PHE A 255 4.89 -11.34 -5.57
CA PHE A 255 3.58 -11.55 -6.16
C PHE A 255 2.55 -10.67 -5.46
N TYR A 256 1.87 -9.84 -6.23
CA TYR A 256 0.80 -8.96 -5.75
C TYR A 256 -0.55 -9.40 -6.30
N LEU A 257 -1.42 -9.84 -5.41
CA LEU A 257 -2.80 -10.20 -5.71
C LEU A 257 -3.72 -9.06 -5.25
N LYS A 258 -4.16 -8.21 -6.20
CA LYS A 258 -5.06 -7.09 -5.91
C LYS A 258 -6.47 -7.60 -5.63
N ASP A 259 -6.97 -7.36 -4.42
CA ASP A 259 -8.37 -7.67 -4.13
C ASP A 259 -9.34 -6.78 -4.92
N GLY A 260 -10.43 -7.37 -5.39
CA GLY A 260 -11.41 -6.69 -6.26
C GLY A 260 -10.90 -6.29 -7.65
N GLY A 261 -9.59 -6.47 -7.97
CA GLY A 261 -9.01 -6.06 -9.25
C GLY A 261 -9.54 -6.86 -10.43
N TYR A 262 -9.99 -6.15 -11.48
CA TYR A 262 -10.45 -6.74 -12.74
C TYR A 262 -9.33 -6.74 -13.79
N HIS A 263 -9.63 -7.28 -14.99
CA HIS A 263 -8.73 -7.25 -16.13
C HIS A 263 -8.84 -5.91 -16.88
N ASP A 264 -8.38 -4.83 -16.26
CA ASP A 264 -8.53 -3.46 -16.75
C ASP A 264 -7.37 -2.54 -16.32
N PHE A 265 -7.38 -1.31 -16.85
CA PHE A 265 -6.37 -0.32 -16.55
C PHE A 265 -6.50 0.29 -15.15
N ASP A 266 -7.64 0.23 -14.49
CA ASP A 266 -7.75 0.65 -13.09
C ASP A 266 -6.92 -0.25 -12.17
N ALA A 267 -6.86 -1.54 -12.48
CA ALA A 267 -5.96 -2.46 -11.79
C ALA A 267 -4.48 -2.18 -12.15
N VAL A 268 -4.20 -1.90 -13.42
CA VAL A 268 -2.83 -1.57 -13.92
C VAL A 268 -2.26 -0.34 -13.23
N LEU A 269 -3.07 0.72 -13.01
CA LEU A 269 -2.62 1.92 -12.31
C LEU A 269 -2.09 1.59 -10.92
N GLU A 270 -2.78 0.72 -10.19
CA GLU A 270 -2.34 0.30 -8.86
C GLU A 270 -1.11 -0.61 -8.90
N TYR A 271 -0.99 -1.47 -9.91
CA TYR A 271 0.22 -2.29 -10.08
C TYR A 271 1.45 -1.42 -10.31
N LEU A 272 1.35 -0.41 -11.17
CA LEU A 272 2.42 0.56 -11.43
C LEU A 272 2.76 1.36 -10.18
N TYR A 273 1.74 1.88 -9.48
CA TYR A 273 1.89 2.62 -8.24
C TYR A 273 2.64 1.83 -7.16
N ASN A 274 2.34 0.53 -7.01
CA ASN A 274 2.97 -0.31 -5.99
C ASN A 274 4.34 -0.85 -6.41
N ALA A 275 4.58 -1.06 -7.70
CA ALA A 275 5.81 -1.66 -8.21
C ALA A 275 6.95 -0.65 -8.35
N LEU A 276 6.66 0.54 -8.88
CA LEU A 276 7.72 1.50 -9.27
C LEU A 276 8.57 1.97 -8.08
N PRO A 277 8.02 2.22 -6.87
CA PRO A 277 8.85 2.54 -5.70
C PRO A 277 9.84 1.43 -5.29
N LEU A 278 9.70 0.22 -5.83
CA LEU A 278 10.60 -0.91 -5.58
C LEU A 278 11.71 -1.04 -6.62
N PHE A 279 11.64 -0.28 -7.73
CA PHE A 279 12.58 -0.35 -8.84
C PHE A 279 13.71 0.68 -8.68
N PHE A 280 14.84 0.45 -9.35
CA PHE A 280 15.98 1.37 -9.46
C PHE A 280 16.61 1.80 -8.12
N ARG A 281 16.50 0.97 -7.11
CA ARG A 281 17.13 1.21 -5.82
C ARG A 281 18.61 0.88 -5.93
N GLU A 282 19.50 1.87 -5.71
CA GLU A 282 20.91 1.60 -5.55
C GLU A 282 21.16 0.81 -4.27
N SER A 283 22.05 -0.18 -4.32
CA SER A 283 22.59 -0.83 -3.12
C SER A 283 23.41 0.20 -2.33
N GLY A 284 22.75 0.97 -1.48
CA GLY A 284 23.36 2.05 -0.68
C GLY A 284 22.58 3.36 -0.63
N ASP A 285 21.49 3.51 -1.37
CA ASP A 285 20.64 4.70 -1.25
C ASP A 285 19.80 4.60 0.03
N ASN A 286 20.20 5.36 1.05
CA ASN A 286 19.55 5.44 2.35
C ASN A 286 18.08 5.99 2.29
N ARG A 287 17.56 6.37 1.11
CA ARG A 287 16.15 6.70 0.91
C ARG A 287 15.26 5.47 0.82
N ALA A 288 15.84 4.29 0.59
CA ALA A 288 15.14 3.00 0.59
C ALA A 288 15.38 2.18 1.86
N ASN A 289 16.21 2.67 2.79
CA ASN A 289 16.45 2.03 4.08
C ASN A 289 15.37 2.31 5.14
N SER A 290 14.13 2.62 4.72
CA SER A 290 12.99 2.29 5.58
C SER A 290 12.54 0.82 5.40
N SER A 291 13.30 -0.04 4.70
CA SER A 291 12.94 -1.46 4.60
C SER A 291 14.06 -2.43 4.24
N THR A 292 15.34 -2.18 4.66
CA THR A 292 16.36 -3.25 4.72
C THR A 292 17.33 -3.00 5.87
N VAL A 293 16.83 -3.20 7.05
CA VAL A 293 17.61 -3.75 8.16
C VAL A 293 17.83 -5.24 7.84
N PRO A 294 19.00 -5.87 8.18
CA PRO A 294 19.14 -7.31 8.11
C PRO A 294 17.98 -7.89 8.93
N THR A 295 17.03 -8.51 8.29
CA THR A 295 15.82 -9.03 8.90
C THR A 295 16.21 -10.11 9.90
N ALA A 296 16.19 -9.78 11.16
CA ALA A 296 15.75 -10.76 12.12
C ALA A 296 14.43 -11.31 11.52
N ALA A 297 14.31 -12.63 11.41
CA ALA A 297 13.25 -13.27 10.62
C ALA A 297 11.91 -12.58 10.84
N ALA A 298 11.25 -12.19 9.75
CA ALA A 298 9.93 -11.55 9.83
C ALA A 298 9.00 -12.43 10.65
N TYR A 299 8.15 -11.83 11.47
CA TYR A 299 7.16 -12.58 12.23
C TYR A 299 6.18 -13.26 11.27
N THR A 300 5.74 -14.44 11.65
CA THR A 300 4.73 -15.23 10.94
C THR A 300 3.58 -15.58 11.87
N THR A 301 2.53 -16.20 11.37
CA THR A 301 1.43 -16.71 12.20
C THR A 301 1.88 -17.69 13.28
N GLU A 302 3.02 -18.37 13.09
CA GLU A 302 3.60 -19.31 14.07
C GLU A 302 4.50 -18.60 15.11
N THR A 303 4.78 -17.30 14.93
CA THR A 303 5.58 -16.54 15.91
C THR A 303 4.85 -16.43 17.23
N ARG A 304 5.56 -16.71 18.33
CA ARG A 304 4.97 -16.65 19.66
C ARG A 304 4.73 -15.20 20.09
N ILE A 305 3.61 -14.95 20.74
CA ILE A 305 3.27 -13.62 21.28
C ILE A 305 4.37 -13.12 22.24
N THR A 306 4.91 -14.02 23.07
CA THR A 306 6.01 -13.70 23.97
C THR A 306 7.30 -13.30 23.28
N ASP A 307 7.57 -13.80 22.08
CA ASP A 307 8.77 -13.44 21.32
C ASP A 307 8.63 -12.02 20.77
N VAL A 308 7.42 -11.63 20.34
CA VAL A 308 7.12 -10.23 19.97
C VAL A 308 7.23 -9.31 21.17
N GLN A 309 6.63 -9.66 22.32
CA GLN A 309 6.64 -8.83 23.53
C GLN A 309 8.06 -8.57 24.08
N ASN A 310 8.97 -9.51 23.88
CA ASN A 310 10.35 -9.43 24.36
C ASN A 310 11.38 -9.12 23.26
N ASP A 311 10.92 -8.76 22.07
CA ASP A 311 11.85 -8.39 20.99
C ASP A 311 12.59 -7.10 21.36
N PRO A 312 13.94 -7.09 21.27
CA PRO A 312 14.74 -5.91 21.59
C PRO A 312 14.36 -4.65 20.80
N ALA A 313 13.78 -4.80 19.59
CA ALA A 313 13.32 -3.68 18.78
C ALA A 313 12.23 -2.85 19.50
N PHE A 314 11.45 -3.47 20.36
CA PHE A 314 10.36 -2.81 21.07
C PHE A 314 10.73 -2.35 22.49
N GLY A 315 11.91 -2.69 23.02
CA GLY A 315 12.28 -2.31 24.38
C GLY A 315 11.15 -2.61 25.40
N ASP A 316 10.90 -1.67 26.31
CA ASP A 316 9.91 -1.85 27.39
C ASP A 316 8.44 -1.76 26.91
N TYR A 317 8.16 -1.22 25.71
CA TYR A 317 6.79 -1.07 25.21
C TYR A 317 6.27 -2.30 24.43
N GLY A 318 7.10 -3.28 24.09
CA GLY A 318 6.68 -4.51 23.44
C GLY A 318 5.54 -5.22 24.18
N ARG A 319 5.52 -5.14 25.50
CA ARG A 319 4.43 -5.68 26.34
C ARG A 319 3.07 -4.99 26.12
N LEU A 320 3.04 -3.77 25.57
CA LEU A 320 1.83 -2.98 25.33
C LEU A 320 1.20 -3.27 23.96
N ILE A 321 1.86 -4.00 23.09
CA ILE A 321 1.34 -4.43 21.78
C ILE A 321 0.11 -5.35 21.95
N PHE A 322 0.09 -6.11 23.05
CA PHE A 322 -1.01 -7.00 23.43
C PHE A 322 -1.63 -6.56 24.75
N PRO A 323 -2.81 -7.09 25.15
CA PRO A 323 -3.42 -6.75 26.43
C PRO A 323 -2.46 -6.92 27.59
N VAL A 324 -2.26 -5.87 28.38
CA VAL A 324 -1.38 -5.87 29.58
C VAL A 324 -1.81 -6.97 30.56
N ASN A 325 -3.13 -7.12 30.75
CA ASN A 325 -3.68 -8.24 31.49
C ASN A 325 -3.95 -9.41 30.54
N SER A 326 -3.06 -10.39 30.53
CA SER A 326 -3.14 -11.59 29.70
C SER A 326 -4.41 -12.43 29.89
N GLY A 327 -5.18 -12.21 30.98
CA GLY A 327 -6.47 -12.87 31.18
C GLY A 327 -7.53 -12.50 30.15
N TYR A 328 -7.32 -11.43 29.35
CA TYR A 328 -8.22 -11.02 28.27
C TYR A 328 -7.79 -11.53 26.88
N MET A 329 -6.74 -12.31 26.78
CA MET A 329 -6.30 -12.96 25.56
C MET A 329 -6.07 -14.45 25.76
N SER A 330 -6.07 -15.20 24.66
CA SER A 330 -5.68 -16.61 24.61
C SER A 330 -5.01 -16.92 23.26
N GLY A 331 -4.34 -18.07 23.17
CA GLY A 331 -3.47 -18.42 22.07
C GLY A 331 -2.02 -18.04 22.37
N ASP A 332 -1.09 -18.85 21.88
CA ASP A 332 0.36 -18.69 22.14
C ASP A 332 1.09 -18.02 20.99
N THR A 333 0.50 -17.99 19.78
CA THR A 333 1.10 -17.46 18.57
C THR A 333 0.24 -16.36 17.95
N LEU A 334 0.81 -15.56 17.04
CA LEU A 334 0.09 -14.50 16.33
C LEU A 334 -1.13 -15.05 15.59
N GLY A 335 -1.00 -16.23 14.95
CA GLY A 335 -2.08 -16.89 14.24
C GLY A 335 -3.17 -17.48 15.13
N SER A 336 -2.85 -17.77 16.39
CA SER A 336 -3.80 -18.35 17.34
C SER A 336 -4.40 -17.32 18.31
N LEU A 337 -3.99 -16.04 18.23
CA LEU A 337 -4.46 -14.97 19.11
C LEU A 337 -5.99 -14.88 19.12
N ARG A 338 -6.57 -14.83 20.32
CA ARG A 338 -7.98 -14.52 20.56
C ARG A 338 -8.07 -13.47 21.64
N LEU A 339 -8.99 -12.54 21.47
CA LEU A 339 -9.27 -11.48 22.45
C LEU A 339 -10.69 -11.64 22.99
N THR A 340 -10.86 -11.41 24.29
CA THR A 340 -12.17 -11.49 24.94
C THR A 340 -13.15 -10.50 24.29
N TRP A 341 -14.37 -10.95 24.00
CA TRP A 341 -15.48 -10.24 23.34
C TRP A 341 -15.33 -10.01 21.83
N TYR A 342 -14.24 -10.46 21.19
CA TYR A 342 -14.10 -10.43 19.74
C TYR A 342 -14.20 -11.85 19.19
N ASN A 343 -15.07 -12.03 18.20
CA ASN A 343 -15.35 -13.35 17.62
C ASN A 343 -14.22 -13.86 16.73
N TYR A 344 -13.47 -12.95 16.13
CA TYR A 344 -12.41 -13.26 15.18
C TYR A 344 -11.31 -12.20 15.24
N ILE A 345 -10.08 -12.64 15.23
CA ILE A 345 -8.90 -11.81 15.04
C ILE A 345 -8.22 -12.29 13.78
N ASP A 346 -7.99 -11.41 12.84
CA ASP A 346 -7.34 -11.73 11.57
C ASP A 346 -5.86 -12.04 11.79
N PRO A 347 -5.42 -13.30 11.53
CA PRO A 347 -4.02 -13.69 11.74
C PRO A 347 -3.04 -12.95 10.84
N ASP A 348 -3.41 -12.74 9.58
CA ASP A 348 -2.52 -12.11 8.58
C ASP A 348 -2.39 -10.61 8.88
N LYS A 349 -3.49 -9.95 9.25
CA LYS A 349 -3.47 -8.56 9.70
C LYS A 349 -2.68 -8.40 11.02
N THR A 350 -2.77 -9.35 11.93
CA THR A 350 -1.96 -9.37 13.15
C THR A 350 -0.46 -9.41 12.83
N VAL A 351 -0.06 -10.28 11.91
CA VAL A 351 1.33 -10.40 11.42
C VAL A 351 1.78 -9.13 10.71
N GLU A 352 0.94 -8.56 9.84
CA GLU A 352 1.22 -7.31 9.15
C GLU A 352 1.52 -6.17 10.13
N ILE A 353 0.69 -6.00 11.15
CA ILE A 353 0.83 -4.96 12.16
C ILE A 353 2.15 -5.10 12.95
N VAL A 354 2.43 -6.29 13.46
CA VAL A 354 3.65 -6.46 14.29
C VAL A 354 4.92 -6.36 13.45
N ASN A 355 4.90 -6.78 12.19
CA ASN A 355 6.01 -6.57 11.26
C ASN A 355 6.17 -5.08 10.89
N TYR A 356 5.07 -4.35 10.66
CA TYR A 356 5.10 -2.91 10.45
C TYR A 356 5.82 -2.22 11.62
N LEU A 357 5.37 -2.45 12.86
CA LEU A 357 5.95 -1.84 14.06
C LEU A 357 7.43 -2.22 14.22
N LYS A 358 7.77 -3.49 13.99
CA LYS A 358 9.16 -3.98 14.09
C LYS A 358 10.06 -3.31 13.06
N ASN A 359 9.66 -3.29 11.80
CA ASN A 359 10.47 -2.75 10.71
C ASN A 359 10.78 -1.26 10.93
N HIS A 360 9.79 -0.48 11.39
CA HIS A 360 9.98 0.93 11.69
C HIS A 360 10.87 1.13 12.93
N ALA A 361 10.68 0.35 14.00
CA ALA A 361 11.52 0.41 15.19
C ALA A 361 12.99 0.02 14.89
N GLU A 362 13.21 -1.02 14.09
CA GLU A 362 14.56 -1.44 13.66
C GLU A 362 15.21 -0.43 12.72
N ALA A 363 14.42 0.32 11.94
CA ALA A 363 14.87 1.46 11.14
C ALA A 363 15.28 2.69 11.99
N GLY A 364 15.08 2.63 13.31
CA GLY A 364 15.36 3.72 14.23
C GLY A 364 14.27 4.78 14.30
N GLU A 365 13.09 4.49 13.75
CA GLU A 365 11.92 5.36 13.85
C GLU A 365 11.21 5.15 15.19
N THR A 366 10.66 6.24 15.73
CA THR A 366 9.88 6.16 16.98
C THR A 366 8.47 5.69 16.67
N VAL A 367 8.13 4.46 17.02
CA VAL A 367 6.80 3.86 16.82
C VAL A 367 5.93 3.88 18.08
N PHE A 368 6.48 4.32 19.20
CA PHE A 368 5.78 4.42 20.47
C PHE A 368 6.21 5.66 21.23
N TYR A 369 5.24 6.38 21.80
CA TYR A 369 5.45 7.57 22.61
C TYR A 369 4.83 7.41 23.99
N ASP A 370 5.64 7.64 25.03
CA ASP A 370 5.16 7.83 26.39
C ASP A 370 4.44 9.18 26.49
N ILE A 371 3.20 9.17 26.96
CA ILE A 371 2.41 10.40 27.16
C ILE A 371 2.53 10.98 28.56
N TYR A 372 3.14 10.25 29.48
CA TYR A 372 3.39 10.67 30.85
C TYR A 372 4.88 10.71 31.17
N THR A 373 5.28 11.69 31.96
CA THR A 373 6.66 11.84 32.43
C THR A 373 7.05 10.76 33.43
N ASP A 374 8.36 10.56 33.65
CA ASP A 374 8.86 9.62 34.65
C ASP A 374 8.43 9.97 36.05
N ALA A 375 8.29 11.27 36.38
CA ALA A 375 7.78 11.73 37.69
C ALA A 375 6.32 11.34 37.89
N GLU A 376 5.48 11.44 36.87
CA GLU A 376 4.07 11.03 36.92
C GLU A 376 3.94 9.50 37.04
N LYS A 377 4.75 8.75 36.28
CA LYS A 377 4.82 7.27 36.34
C LYS A 377 5.36 6.77 37.69
N ALA A 378 6.19 7.57 38.38
CA ALA A 378 6.66 7.27 39.72
C ALA A 378 5.59 7.55 40.79
N ALA A 379 4.78 8.58 40.57
CA ALA A 379 3.65 8.94 41.46
C ALA A 379 2.44 8.00 41.28
N ASP A 380 2.16 7.57 40.06
CA ASP A 380 1.13 6.60 39.70
C ASP A 380 1.71 5.54 38.74
N PRO A 381 2.14 4.38 39.26
CA PRO A 381 2.76 3.32 38.48
C PRO A 381 1.86 2.76 37.35
N ALA A 382 0.52 2.90 37.43
CA ALA A 382 -0.38 2.46 36.36
C ALA A 382 -0.21 3.29 35.07
N LYS A 383 0.35 4.50 35.14
CA LYS A 383 0.71 5.32 34.00
C LYS A 383 1.83 4.72 33.10
N ARG A 384 2.47 3.64 33.53
CA ARG A 384 3.39 2.86 32.71
C ARG A 384 2.69 1.95 31.71
N ASP A 385 1.38 1.72 31.89
CA ASP A 385 0.58 0.83 31.08
C ASP A 385 -0.25 1.60 30.05
N THR A 386 0.24 2.76 29.60
CA THR A 386 -0.40 3.61 28.60
C THR A 386 0.64 4.25 27.68
N GLY A 387 0.21 4.72 26.52
CA GLY A 387 1.02 5.43 25.53
C GLY A 387 0.41 5.35 24.13
N LEU A 388 1.08 5.96 23.18
CA LEU A 388 0.65 6.08 21.79
C LEU A 388 1.54 5.24 20.87
N PHE A 389 0.97 4.27 20.20
CA PHE A 389 1.60 3.68 19.02
C PHE A 389 1.35 4.59 17.81
N PHE A 390 2.40 4.91 17.07
CA PHE A 390 2.36 5.80 15.92
C PHE A 390 2.50 5.01 14.62
N PHE A 391 1.52 5.17 13.76
CA PHE A 391 1.50 4.68 12.39
C PHE A 391 1.64 5.92 11.50
N LYS A 392 2.87 6.17 11.04
CA LYS A 392 3.23 7.39 10.33
C LYS A 392 2.57 7.41 8.94
N GLY A 393 1.95 8.54 8.62
CA GLY A 393 1.46 8.91 7.30
C GLY A 393 2.43 9.84 6.56
N ASP A 394 1.89 10.73 5.73
CA ASP A 394 2.69 11.71 5.03
C ASP A 394 3.18 12.82 5.98
N PRO A 395 4.39 13.34 5.83
CA PRO A 395 4.87 14.47 6.63
C PRO A 395 3.94 15.69 6.49
N GLY A 396 3.57 16.28 7.61
CA GLY A 396 2.65 17.41 7.64
C GLY A 396 1.18 17.08 7.39
N ALA A 397 0.82 15.79 7.25
CA ALA A 397 -0.57 15.39 7.13
C ALA A 397 -1.33 15.53 8.46
N LYS A 398 -2.66 15.66 8.37
CA LYS A 398 -3.57 15.66 9.52
C LYS A 398 -3.52 14.33 10.27
N PHE A 399 -4.00 14.33 11.52
CA PHE A 399 -3.91 13.13 12.33
C PHE A 399 -5.26 12.59 12.82
N ALA A 400 -5.25 11.31 13.14
CA ALA A 400 -6.34 10.60 13.80
C ALA A 400 -5.84 9.89 15.06
N ILE A 401 -6.67 9.84 16.12
CA ILE A 401 -6.41 8.99 17.28
C ILE A 401 -7.45 7.87 17.29
N VAL A 402 -6.99 6.63 17.31
CA VAL A 402 -7.83 5.44 17.27
C VAL A 402 -7.84 4.76 18.65
N ASN A 403 -9.03 4.57 19.19
CA ASN A 403 -9.25 4.03 20.53
C ASN A 403 -9.94 2.67 20.42
N ALA A 404 -9.26 1.61 20.85
CA ALA A 404 -9.82 0.27 20.80
C ALA A 404 -10.93 0.05 21.83
N GLY A 405 -11.81 -0.90 21.54
CA GLY A 405 -12.74 -1.46 22.51
C GLY A 405 -12.06 -2.35 23.55
N GLY A 406 -12.88 -3.03 24.34
CA GLY A 406 -12.45 -3.90 25.45
C GLY A 406 -13.18 -3.60 26.76
N GLY A 407 -14.35 -2.95 26.69
CA GLY A 407 -15.26 -2.72 27.82
C GLY A 407 -14.68 -1.88 28.96
N PHE A 408 -13.64 -1.08 28.69
CA PHE A 408 -12.83 -0.38 29.71
C PHE A 408 -12.14 -1.31 30.73
N ALA A 409 -12.04 -2.59 30.42
CA ALA A 409 -11.35 -3.58 31.25
C ALA A 409 -9.95 -3.89 30.69
N TYR A 410 -9.78 -3.78 29.38
CA TYR A 410 -8.52 -3.93 28.67
C TYR A 410 -8.59 -3.19 27.32
N VAL A 411 -7.48 -3.13 26.59
CA VAL A 411 -7.40 -2.50 25.26
C VAL A 411 -7.24 -3.58 24.19
N GLY A 412 -8.25 -3.74 23.33
CA GLY A 412 -8.26 -4.71 22.23
C GLY A 412 -7.52 -4.20 20.98
N ALA A 413 -6.33 -3.63 21.15
CA ALA A 413 -5.65 -2.85 20.14
C ALA A 413 -5.41 -3.61 18.82
N MET A 414 -5.01 -4.89 18.91
CA MET A 414 -4.69 -5.73 17.76
C MET A 414 -5.88 -5.98 16.82
N HIS A 415 -7.10 -5.73 17.28
CA HIS A 415 -8.30 -5.85 16.45
C HIS A 415 -8.98 -4.51 16.18
N ASP A 416 -8.99 -3.60 17.15
CA ASP A 416 -9.95 -2.48 17.16
C ASP A 416 -9.29 -1.09 17.17
N SER A 417 -7.94 -1.00 17.09
CA SER A 417 -7.23 0.26 16.84
C SER A 417 -6.04 0.12 15.90
N PHE A 418 -5.13 -0.83 16.09
CA PHE A 418 -3.96 -0.98 15.22
C PHE A 418 -4.31 -1.22 13.74
N PRO A 419 -5.28 -2.11 13.39
CA PRO A 419 -5.67 -2.26 12.00
C PRO A 419 -6.18 -0.96 11.37
N HIS A 420 -7.00 -0.20 12.10
CA HIS A 420 -7.54 1.08 11.65
C HIS A 420 -6.44 2.13 11.48
N ALA A 421 -5.53 2.25 12.46
CA ALA A 421 -4.41 3.18 12.39
C ALA A 421 -3.46 2.84 11.23
N LEU A 422 -3.21 1.56 10.97
CA LEU A 422 -2.43 1.11 9.83
C LEU A 422 -3.10 1.46 8.49
N GLU A 423 -4.42 1.25 8.38
CA GLU A 423 -5.14 1.63 7.15
C GLU A 423 -5.14 3.16 6.94
N LEU A 424 -5.37 3.96 7.99
CA LEU A 424 -5.29 5.41 7.91
C LEU A 424 -3.89 5.90 7.51
N SER A 425 -2.83 5.28 8.03
CA SER A 425 -1.45 5.64 7.64
C SER A 425 -1.15 5.32 6.17
N LYS A 426 -1.70 4.21 5.65
CA LYS A 426 -1.61 3.89 4.22
C LYS A 426 -2.36 4.89 3.33
N MET A 427 -3.39 5.56 3.87
CA MET A 427 -4.11 6.64 3.19
C MET A 427 -3.38 8.00 3.30
N GLY A 428 -2.21 8.04 3.94
CA GLY A 428 -1.39 9.23 4.11
C GLY A 428 -1.66 10.02 5.38
N TYR A 429 -2.65 9.65 6.22
CA TYR A 429 -2.91 10.32 7.49
C TYR A 429 -1.98 9.81 8.59
N ASN A 430 -1.53 10.71 9.46
CA ASN A 430 -0.82 10.31 10.66
C ASN A 430 -1.80 9.68 11.66
N ALA A 431 -1.59 8.44 12.07
CA ALA A 431 -2.54 7.74 12.92
C ALA A 431 -1.89 7.26 14.22
N PHE A 432 -2.54 7.55 15.34
CA PHE A 432 -2.10 7.15 16.67
C PHE A 432 -3.09 6.14 17.25
N ALA A 433 -2.61 5.03 17.76
CA ALA A 433 -3.41 4.07 18.49
C ALA A 433 -3.10 4.18 20.00
N LEU A 434 -4.09 4.58 20.77
CA LEU A 434 -3.92 4.76 22.21
C LEU A 434 -4.06 3.43 22.96
N ILE A 435 -3.06 3.12 23.75
CA ILE A 435 -3.17 2.15 24.84
C ILE A 435 -3.54 2.92 26.09
N TYR A 436 -4.71 2.69 26.65
CA TYR A 436 -5.24 3.42 27.78
C TYR A 436 -5.38 2.51 29.01
N ARG A 437 -5.36 3.11 30.21
CA ARG A 437 -5.55 2.39 31.48
C ARG A 437 -7.02 1.97 31.65
N PRO A 438 -7.29 0.83 32.31
CA PRO A 438 -8.66 0.40 32.60
C PRO A 438 -9.47 1.42 33.40
N GLY A 439 -10.79 1.47 33.14
CA GLY A 439 -11.72 2.41 33.75
C GLY A 439 -12.13 3.55 32.82
N ALA A 440 -13.43 3.84 32.72
CA ALA A 440 -13.96 4.79 31.74
C ALA A 440 -13.43 6.23 31.94
N GLN A 441 -13.36 6.70 33.18
CA GLN A 441 -12.83 8.02 33.52
C GLN A 441 -11.32 8.09 33.21
N THR A 442 -10.55 7.12 33.69
CA THR A 442 -9.11 7.04 33.51
C THR A 442 -8.73 6.94 32.02
N ALA A 443 -9.50 6.16 31.25
CA ALA A 443 -9.29 6.04 29.80
C ALA A 443 -9.52 7.38 29.09
N CYS A 444 -10.53 8.17 29.50
CA CYS A 444 -10.74 9.52 28.95
C CYS A 444 -9.65 10.51 29.38
N GLU A 445 -9.11 10.39 30.59
CA GLU A 445 -7.96 11.17 31.04
C GLU A 445 -6.72 10.86 30.21
N ASP A 446 -6.46 9.57 29.91
CA ASP A 446 -5.36 9.15 29.02
C ASP A 446 -5.55 9.67 27.58
N LEU A 447 -6.78 9.66 27.06
CA LEU A 447 -7.05 10.22 25.73
C LEU A 447 -6.89 11.75 25.72
N ALA A 448 -7.30 12.45 26.77
CA ALA A 448 -7.07 13.88 26.89
C ALA A 448 -5.57 14.22 26.93
N ARG A 449 -4.78 13.45 27.71
CA ARG A 449 -3.32 13.60 27.77
C ARG A 449 -2.67 13.26 26.42
N ALA A 450 -3.17 12.24 25.71
CA ALA A 450 -2.69 11.89 24.38
C ALA A 450 -2.91 13.04 23.36
N ILE A 451 -4.10 13.66 23.39
CA ILE A 451 -4.39 14.85 22.57
C ILE A 451 -3.39 15.97 22.91
N ALA A 452 -3.24 16.30 24.20
CA ALA A 452 -2.32 17.33 24.66
C ALA A 452 -0.89 17.05 24.19
N PHE A 453 -0.40 15.82 24.40
CA PHE A 453 0.94 15.38 23.96
C PHE A 453 1.16 15.61 22.46
N ILE A 454 0.20 15.21 21.61
CA ILE A 454 0.31 15.36 20.16
C ILE A 454 0.37 16.85 19.77
N PHE A 455 -0.45 17.70 20.37
CA PHE A 455 -0.41 19.14 20.11
C PHE A 455 0.88 19.81 20.61
N GLU A 456 1.41 19.37 21.75
CA GLU A 456 2.66 19.87 22.32
C GLU A 456 3.91 19.49 21.51
N HIS A 457 3.84 18.37 20.76
CA HIS A 457 4.96 17.80 19.98
C HIS A 457 4.71 17.80 18.46
N ALA A 458 3.76 18.60 17.98
CA ALA A 458 3.32 18.59 16.59
C ALA A 458 4.45 18.78 15.57
N ASP A 459 5.38 19.70 15.86
CA ASP A 459 6.55 19.94 15.01
C ASP A 459 7.51 18.73 14.98
N GLU A 460 7.73 18.08 16.12
CA GLU A 460 8.59 16.89 16.22
C GLU A 460 7.97 15.67 15.52
N LEU A 461 6.64 15.58 15.60
CA LEU A 461 5.86 14.51 14.97
C LEU A 461 5.62 14.76 13.48
N GLU A 462 5.99 15.94 12.96
CA GLU A 462 5.76 16.37 11.59
C GLU A 462 4.29 16.26 11.16
N ILE A 463 3.36 16.74 11.98
CA ILE A 463 1.90 16.61 11.75
C ILE A 463 1.19 17.97 11.71
N ASP A 464 0.08 18.01 10.96
CA ASP A 464 -0.89 19.11 11.02
C ASP A 464 -1.94 18.83 12.10
N THR A 465 -2.03 19.70 13.10
CA THR A 465 -2.99 19.58 14.21
C THR A 465 -4.37 20.15 13.89
N ALA A 466 -4.53 20.82 12.76
CA ALA A 466 -5.84 21.31 12.35
C ALA A 466 -6.76 20.17 11.93
N ASP A 467 -8.04 20.30 12.28
CA ASP A 467 -9.09 19.39 11.81
C ASP A 467 -8.85 17.88 12.04
N TYR A 468 -8.17 17.52 13.14
CA TYR A 468 -7.93 16.12 13.49
C TYR A 468 -9.23 15.36 13.78
N SER A 469 -9.15 14.03 13.82
CA SER A 469 -10.30 13.16 14.13
C SER A 469 -10.07 12.20 15.29
N LEU A 470 -11.16 11.81 15.97
CA LEU A 470 -11.15 10.78 17.00
C LEU A 470 -11.96 9.58 16.54
N TRP A 471 -11.34 8.41 16.59
CA TRP A 471 -11.93 7.14 16.15
C TRP A 471 -12.05 6.18 17.33
N GLY A 472 -13.03 5.28 17.27
CA GLY A 472 -13.07 4.19 18.24
C GLY A 472 -14.17 3.17 18.00
N GLY A 473 -13.93 1.96 18.53
CA GLY A 473 -14.90 0.87 18.58
C GLY A 473 -15.37 0.60 20.02
N SER A 474 -16.63 0.24 20.23
CA SER A 474 -17.20 -0.18 21.51
C SER A 474 -16.93 0.81 22.66
N ALA A 475 -16.11 0.45 23.63
CA ALA A 475 -15.67 1.34 24.72
C ALA A 475 -14.86 2.52 24.20
N GLY A 476 -13.95 2.31 23.23
CA GLY A 476 -13.16 3.35 22.59
C GLY A 476 -14.03 4.36 21.82
N ALA A 477 -15.15 3.92 21.24
CA ALA A 477 -16.13 4.81 20.63
C ALA A 477 -16.77 5.77 21.64
N ARG A 478 -17.01 5.31 22.87
CA ARG A 478 -17.50 6.19 23.95
C ARG A 478 -16.46 7.24 24.33
N MET A 479 -15.18 6.84 24.46
CA MET A 479 -14.08 7.77 24.72
C MET A 479 -14.01 8.86 23.64
N ALA A 480 -13.97 8.46 22.37
CA ALA A 480 -13.94 9.38 21.24
C ALA A 480 -15.15 10.35 21.27
N ALA A 481 -16.36 9.83 21.49
CA ALA A 481 -17.57 10.64 21.59
C ALA A 481 -17.53 11.62 22.76
N TRP A 482 -17.11 11.18 23.96
CA TRP A 482 -17.03 12.04 25.14
C TRP A 482 -15.98 13.14 25.00
N LEU A 483 -14.76 12.80 24.55
CA LEU A 483 -13.72 13.81 24.31
C LEU A 483 -14.16 14.80 23.21
N GLY A 484 -14.75 14.34 22.13
CA GLY A 484 -15.32 15.21 21.09
C GLY A 484 -16.40 16.14 21.63
N THR A 485 -17.27 15.66 22.52
CA THR A 485 -18.38 16.43 23.10
C THR A 485 -17.95 17.35 24.22
N TYR A 486 -17.16 16.86 25.18
CA TYR A 486 -16.84 17.59 26.42
C TYR A 486 -15.46 18.29 26.38
N GLY A 487 -14.53 17.88 25.48
CA GLY A 487 -13.18 18.42 25.35
C GLY A 487 -12.22 17.91 26.42
N THR A 488 -10.95 18.22 26.20
CA THR A 488 -9.83 17.80 27.06
C THR A 488 -9.90 18.40 28.47
N GLU A 489 -10.42 19.61 28.60
CA GLU A 489 -10.61 20.30 29.90
C GLU A 489 -11.47 19.49 30.87
N SER A 490 -12.47 18.77 30.40
CA SER A 490 -13.35 17.95 31.24
C SER A 490 -12.65 16.70 31.78
N PHE A 491 -11.44 16.40 31.28
CA PHE A 491 -10.65 15.22 31.64
C PHE A 491 -9.24 15.57 32.15
N GLY A 492 -9.05 16.81 32.63
CA GLY A 492 -7.88 17.19 33.43
C GLY A 492 -6.70 17.79 32.63
N GLU A 493 -6.87 18.08 31.34
CA GLU A 493 -5.89 18.76 30.52
C GLU A 493 -6.30 20.20 30.17
N ASP A 494 -5.43 20.96 29.57
CA ASP A 494 -5.74 22.27 28.99
C ASP A 494 -6.75 22.16 27.86
N ALA A 495 -7.35 23.30 27.45
CA ALA A 495 -8.29 23.38 26.37
C ALA A 495 -7.58 23.26 25.01
N TYR A 496 -7.69 22.11 24.36
CA TYR A 496 -7.25 21.91 23.00
C TYR A 496 -8.43 21.99 22.01
N PRO A 497 -8.18 22.28 20.71
CA PRO A 497 -9.23 22.31 19.69
C PRO A 497 -10.06 21.03 19.66
N ARG A 498 -11.35 21.15 19.33
CA ARG A 498 -12.24 19.98 19.15
C ARG A 498 -11.92 19.30 17.82
N PRO A 499 -12.12 17.97 17.70
CA PRO A 499 -11.93 17.26 16.45
C PRO A 499 -12.91 17.74 15.37
N ALA A 500 -12.50 17.70 14.11
CA ALA A 500 -13.37 17.98 12.95
C ALA A 500 -14.43 16.88 12.77
N ALA A 501 -14.11 15.64 13.14
CA ALA A 501 -15.04 14.52 13.10
C ALA A 501 -14.75 13.52 14.22
N VAL A 502 -15.81 12.81 14.63
CA VAL A 502 -15.73 11.65 15.54
C VAL A 502 -16.35 10.44 14.87
N ILE A 503 -15.59 9.36 14.78
CA ILE A 503 -16.00 8.10 14.15
C ILE A 503 -16.23 7.06 15.26
N VAL A 504 -17.48 6.62 15.41
CA VAL A 504 -17.91 5.79 16.54
C VAL A 504 -18.59 4.50 16.06
N ASN A 505 -17.97 3.38 16.34
CA ASN A 505 -18.45 2.08 15.89
C ASN A 505 -19.05 1.27 17.05
N TYR A 506 -20.12 0.56 16.75
CA TYR A 506 -20.79 -0.43 17.62
C TYR A 506 -20.79 -0.05 19.10
N THR A 507 -21.32 1.13 19.43
CA THR A 507 -21.44 1.59 20.83
C THR A 507 -22.89 1.81 21.24
N GLY A 508 -23.25 1.40 22.47
CA GLY A 508 -24.58 1.64 23.02
C GLY A 508 -24.77 3.04 23.61
N LEU A 509 -23.93 4.04 23.27
CA LEU A 509 -24.07 5.42 23.73
C LEU A 509 -25.34 6.05 23.13
N SER A 510 -26.23 6.55 23.99
CA SER A 510 -27.51 7.17 23.58
C SER A 510 -27.59 8.66 23.90
N GLU A 511 -26.70 9.17 24.76
CA GLU A 511 -26.70 10.57 25.18
C GLU A 511 -26.40 11.51 24.01
N VAL A 512 -27.15 12.64 23.96
CA VAL A 512 -26.95 13.75 23.04
C VAL A 512 -27.10 15.06 23.81
N THR A 513 -26.10 15.92 23.75
CA THR A 513 -26.04 17.18 24.47
C THR A 513 -26.33 18.40 23.59
N GLY A 514 -26.20 18.25 22.27
CA GLY A 514 -26.25 19.34 21.29
C GLY A 514 -24.90 20.02 21.08
N GLN A 515 -23.82 19.46 21.61
CA GLN A 515 -22.45 19.95 21.43
C GLN A 515 -21.54 18.90 20.73
N GLU A 516 -22.16 17.84 20.24
CA GLU A 516 -21.44 16.81 19.50
C GLU A 516 -20.79 17.38 18.23
N PRO A 517 -19.53 17.04 17.95
CA PRO A 517 -18.92 17.34 16.66
C PRO A 517 -19.56 16.50 15.54
N PRO A 518 -19.25 16.77 14.28
CA PRO A 518 -19.62 15.90 13.18
C PRO A 518 -19.32 14.44 13.50
N THR A 519 -20.32 13.56 13.36
CA THR A 519 -20.25 12.18 13.87
C THR A 519 -20.64 11.17 12.82
N TYR A 520 -19.72 10.27 12.48
CA TYR A 520 -19.98 9.07 11.68
C TYR A 520 -20.10 7.84 12.58
N SER A 521 -21.01 6.95 12.26
CA SER A 521 -21.25 5.71 13.02
C SER A 521 -21.36 4.50 12.11
N ALA A 522 -20.87 3.34 12.60
CA ALA A 522 -21.06 2.05 11.92
C ALA A 522 -21.45 0.96 12.95
N VAL A 523 -22.42 0.10 12.59
CA VAL A 523 -22.93 -0.95 13.48
C VAL A 523 -23.57 -2.09 12.67
N GLY A 524 -23.51 -3.32 13.21
CA GLY A 524 -24.20 -4.48 12.66
C GLY A 524 -25.62 -4.66 13.20
N THR A 525 -26.52 -5.27 12.39
CA THR A 525 -27.89 -5.58 12.85
C THR A 525 -27.94 -6.67 13.92
N ASP A 526 -26.95 -7.57 13.91
CA ASP A 526 -26.84 -8.72 14.83
C ASP A 526 -25.90 -8.45 16.01
N ASP A 527 -25.59 -7.16 16.23
CA ASP A 527 -24.82 -6.73 17.40
C ASP A 527 -25.63 -6.96 18.69
N GLY A 528 -25.21 -7.94 19.47
CA GLY A 528 -25.84 -8.31 20.74
C GLY A 528 -25.47 -7.41 21.93
N ILE A 529 -24.53 -6.47 21.74
CA ILE A 529 -24.00 -5.56 22.79
C ILE A 529 -24.48 -4.12 22.55
N ALA A 530 -24.38 -3.63 21.32
CA ALA A 530 -24.74 -2.29 20.91
C ALA A 530 -25.95 -2.32 19.95
N SER A 531 -27.10 -1.86 20.38
CA SER A 531 -28.30 -1.81 19.52
C SER A 531 -28.11 -0.79 18.40
N TYR A 532 -28.18 -1.23 17.14
CA TYR A 532 -28.15 -0.34 15.98
C TYR A 532 -29.28 0.72 16.04
N ARG A 533 -30.46 0.37 16.58
CA ARG A 533 -31.57 1.32 16.74
C ARG A 533 -31.25 2.45 17.72
N THR A 534 -30.50 2.15 18.79
CA THR A 534 -30.03 3.18 19.72
C THR A 534 -29.05 4.12 19.03
N MET A 535 -28.15 3.58 18.22
CA MET A 535 -27.19 4.38 17.45
C MET A 535 -27.91 5.22 16.37
N GLU A 536 -28.89 4.68 15.65
CA GLU A 536 -29.70 5.44 14.70
C GLU A 536 -30.44 6.60 15.38
N GLN A 537 -31.04 6.35 16.57
CA GLN A 537 -31.70 7.39 17.34
C GLN A 537 -30.73 8.51 17.76
N ARG A 538 -29.52 8.15 18.21
CA ARG A 538 -28.48 9.11 18.56
C ARG A 538 -28.06 9.95 17.36
N ILE A 539 -27.75 9.33 16.23
CA ILE A 539 -27.34 10.03 15.00
C ILE A 539 -28.47 10.95 14.51
N ASN A 540 -29.71 10.51 14.52
CA ASN A 540 -30.85 11.35 14.17
C ASN A 540 -31.04 12.55 15.10
N ALA A 541 -30.76 12.39 16.39
CA ALA A 541 -30.81 13.50 17.36
C ALA A 541 -29.66 14.50 17.12
N ILE A 542 -28.46 14.05 16.80
CA ILE A 542 -27.32 14.91 16.43
C ILE A 542 -27.67 15.71 15.17
N LYS A 543 -28.22 15.08 14.14
CA LYS A 543 -28.72 15.76 12.93
C LYS A 543 -29.77 16.81 13.23
N ALA A 544 -30.70 16.50 14.14
CA ALA A 544 -31.76 17.42 14.54
C ALA A 544 -31.22 18.68 15.24
N ASN A 545 -30.05 18.59 15.88
CA ASN A 545 -29.35 19.73 16.45
C ASN A 545 -28.56 20.56 15.41
N GLY A 546 -28.56 20.14 14.13
CA GLY A 546 -27.90 20.86 13.02
C GLY A 546 -26.45 20.45 12.79
N THR A 547 -25.95 19.42 13.48
CA THR A 547 -24.60 18.88 13.27
C THR A 547 -24.62 17.78 12.21
N ASP A 548 -23.62 17.75 11.31
CA ASP A 548 -23.48 16.68 10.32
C ASP A 548 -23.26 15.34 11.03
N ALA A 549 -24.01 14.33 10.62
CA ALA A 549 -23.86 13.00 11.20
C ALA A 549 -24.36 11.92 10.23
N GLU A 550 -23.71 10.77 10.21
CA GLU A 550 -24.06 9.63 9.37
C GLU A 550 -24.01 8.32 10.14
N ILE A 551 -24.77 7.33 9.69
CA ILE A 551 -24.71 5.96 10.20
C ILE A 551 -24.84 4.96 9.09
N GLU A 552 -23.96 3.96 9.10
CA GLU A 552 -24.08 2.74 8.31
C GLU A 552 -24.52 1.58 9.19
N VAL A 553 -25.54 0.85 8.73
CA VAL A 553 -26.07 -0.34 9.40
C VAL A 553 -25.84 -1.56 8.53
N PHE A 554 -24.98 -2.45 8.96
CA PHE A 554 -24.57 -3.63 8.22
C PHE A 554 -25.40 -4.86 8.60
N ASN A 555 -26.10 -5.40 7.62
CA ASN A 555 -26.98 -6.52 7.85
C ASN A 555 -26.21 -7.80 8.21
N GLY A 556 -26.59 -8.46 9.30
CA GLY A 556 -26.02 -9.73 9.74
C GLY A 556 -24.67 -9.62 10.47
N LEU A 557 -24.08 -8.42 10.62
CA LEU A 557 -22.83 -8.28 11.38
C LEU A 557 -23.08 -8.23 12.88
N SER A 558 -22.24 -8.93 13.62
CA SER A 558 -22.18 -8.91 15.08
C SER A 558 -21.25 -7.80 15.60
N HIS A 559 -21.16 -7.69 16.92
CA HIS A 559 -20.31 -6.72 17.62
C HIS A 559 -18.82 -6.90 17.26
N GLY A 560 -18.10 -5.77 17.08
CA GLY A 560 -16.65 -5.79 16.90
C GLY A 560 -16.20 -6.36 15.56
N PHE A 561 -16.74 -5.87 14.45
CA PHE A 561 -16.35 -6.30 13.10
C PHE A 561 -15.01 -5.70 12.63
N GLY A 562 -14.36 -4.82 13.43
CA GLY A 562 -13.06 -4.22 13.11
C GLY A 562 -13.06 -3.45 11.79
N ILE A 563 -12.07 -3.69 10.93
CA ILE A 563 -11.98 -3.07 9.60
C ILE A 563 -12.95 -3.66 8.56
N GLY A 564 -13.68 -4.73 8.92
CA GLY A 564 -14.75 -5.29 8.10
C GLY A 564 -14.31 -6.10 6.87
N THR A 565 -13.04 -6.44 6.74
CA THR A 565 -12.49 -7.20 5.60
C THR A 565 -13.26 -8.50 5.36
N GLY A 566 -13.65 -8.75 4.10
CA GLY A 566 -14.41 -9.93 3.69
C GLY A 566 -15.86 -9.97 4.19
N THR A 567 -16.38 -8.86 4.67
CA THR A 567 -17.77 -8.73 5.17
C THR A 567 -18.56 -7.66 4.40
N VAL A 568 -19.84 -7.51 4.72
CA VAL A 568 -20.68 -6.43 4.15
C VAL A 568 -20.27 -5.02 4.64
N ALA A 569 -19.35 -4.91 5.59
CA ALA A 569 -18.80 -3.64 6.07
C ALA A 569 -17.53 -3.23 5.33
N GLU A 570 -17.01 -4.05 4.45
CA GLU A 570 -15.78 -3.74 3.70
C GLU A 570 -15.83 -2.35 3.06
N GLY A 571 -14.71 -1.60 3.14
CA GLY A 571 -14.61 -0.21 2.66
C GLY A 571 -15.31 0.84 3.53
N TRP A 572 -15.80 0.50 4.74
CA TRP A 572 -16.42 1.49 5.62
C TRP A 572 -15.43 2.54 6.12
N ILE A 573 -14.13 2.19 6.23
CA ILE A 573 -13.08 3.14 6.64
C ILE A 573 -12.94 4.26 5.61
N ASP A 574 -12.93 3.93 4.31
CA ASP A 574 -12.85 4.92 3.23
C ASP A 574 -13.99 5.93 3.32
N ARG A 575 -15.22 5.45 3.52
CA ARG A 575 -16.42 6.31 3.69
C ARG A 575 -16.37 7.15 4.95
N ALA A 576 -15.79 6.63 6.03
CA ALA A 576 -15.57 7.40 7.26
C ALA A 576 -14.49 8.47 7.08
N VAL A 577 -13.45 8.21 6.28
CA VAL A 577 -12.44 9.21 5.88
C VAL A 577 -13.07 10.28 5.01
N GLU A 578 -13.88 9.94 3.99
CA GLU A 578 -14.64 10.90 3.19
C GLU A 578 -15.56 11.79 4.04
N PHE A 579 -16.17 11.19 5.10
CA PHE A 579 -16.96 11.96 6.06
C PHE A 579 -16.09 12.93 6.85
N TRP A 580 -14.92 12.52 7.32
CA TRP A 580 -13.98 13.38 8.04
C TRP A 580 -13.49 14.52 7.14
N GLU A 581 -12.99 14.23 5.94
CA GLU A 581 -12.51 15.22 4.95
C GLU A 581 -13.57 16.27 4.63
N ARG A 582 -14.82 15.85 4.44
CA ARG A 582 -15.96 16.75 4.18
C ARG A 582 -16.21 17.75 5.34
N ASN A 583 -15.84 17.37 6.56
CA ASN A 583 -16.03 18.19 7.75
C ASN A 583 -14.77 18.96 8.16
N MET A 584 -13.67 18.82 7.44
CA MET A 584 -12.51 19.71 7.57
C MET A 584 -12.89 21.12 7.10
N LYS A 585 -12.31 22.13 7.74
CA LYS A 585 -12.48 23.50 7.30
C LYS A 585 -11.65 23.68 6.04
N ASN A 586 -12.28 24.03 4.93
CA ASN A 586 -11.55 24.49 3.75
C ASN A 586 -10.75 25.74 4.16
N GLU A 587 -9.41 25.67 4.08
CA GLU A 587 -8.54 26.82 4.20
C GLU A 587 -8.73 27.82 3.06
#